data_a94d5e48dd356fdbf7130c0e295b3a5e
#
_entry.id   a94d5e48dd356fdbf7130c0e295b3a5e
#
_cell.length_a   1.000
_cell.length_b   1.000
_cell.length_c   1.000
_cell.angle_alpha   90.00
_cell.angle_beta   90.00
_cell.angle_gamma   90.00
#
_symmetry.space_group_name_H-M   'P 1'
#
loop_
_entity.id
_entity.type
_entity.pdbx_description
1 polymer ?
#
loop_
_entity_poly.entity_id
_entity_poly.type
_entity_poly.pdbx_seq_one_letter_code
_entity_poly.pdbx_strand_id
1 'polypeptide(L)'
;MFNLDKFIGDSVTFRAESMFKADIVANAETLTREIRGKKVCVIGGAGSIGSSFIKAVLRFEPKSVVVVDLNENGLAELVRDVRSTQGLYVPDEFRCYTLNFADPIFERIFREEKGFDIVANFSAHKHVRSEKDRYSVQALIENNDIKAKKLMDLLKVYPPKHFFCVSTDKAANPVNIMGASKRIMEDLVMAYNKYFKVTTARFANVAFSNGSLPDGWIHRLQKKQPLVAPSDVKRYFVSPEESGQICMLACILGKGGEVFFPKLGEDQMLTFSAICDEFVKAEGFEKKLCANDAEAVAYAANMGYESETYPVVYFGSDTTGEKAYEEFYVPGEKIDMQRFQALGVVEQTVRHSMDEVDGFFEKLEGLFAKDDFTKAQVVDAIREFIPNFEHEEKGKNLDQKM
;
A
#
# COMPACT_ATOMS: atom_id res chain seq x y z
N MET A 1 -13.80 -12.49 23.25
CA MET A 1 -12.46 -12.14 22.71
C MET A 1 -12.70 -11.42 21.40
N PHE A 2 -12.17 -10.21 21.21
CA PHE A 2 -12.26 -9.45 19.95
C PHE A 2 -11.55 -10.21 18.83
N ASN A 3 -12.21 -10.34 17.70
CA ASN A 3 -11.66 -10.98 16.50
C ASN A 3 -11.63 -9.94 15.38
N LEU A 4 -10.45 -9.49 15.02
CA LEU A 4 -10.24 -8.39 14.06
C LEU A 4 -10.74 -8.77 12.65
N ASP A 5 -10.45 -9.98 12.17
CA ASP A 5 -10.88 -10.40 10.82
C ASP A 5 -12.41 -10.45 10.72
N LYS A 6 -13.07 -10.97 11.76
CA LYS A 6 -14.53 -10.96 11.83
C LYS A 6 -15.07 -9.54 11.88
N PHE A 7 -14.48 -8.66 12.69
CA PHE A 7 -14.87 -7.25 12.77
C PHE A 7 -14.73 -6.54 11.42
N ILE A 8 -13.62 -6.77 10.72
CA ILE A 8 -13.40 -6.20 9.36
C ILE A 8 -14.49 -6.69 8.41
N GLY A 9 -14.80 -7.99 8.42
CA GLY A 9 -15.84 -8.55 7.56
C GLY A 9 -17.25 -8.02 7.87
N ASP A 10 -17.60 -7.92 9.14
CA ASP A 10 -18.96 -7.54 9.57
C ASP A 10 -19.20 -6.01 9.53
N SER A 11 -18.19 -5.19 9.87
CA SER A 11 -18.39 -3.75 10.13
C SER A 11 -17.61 -2.81 9.21
N VAL A 12 -16.64 -3.31 8.41
CA VAL A 12 -15.84 -2.45 7.53
C VAL A 12 -16.05 -2.78 6.07
N THR A 13 -15.92 -4.04 5.70
CA THR A 13 -16.07 -4.44 4.30
C THR A 13 -17.46 -4.97 3.97
N PHE A 14 -18.24 -5.37 4.97
CA PHE A 14 -19.54 -6.04 4.87
C PHE A 14 -19.48 -7.29 3.97
N ARG A 15 -18.36 -8.00 4.01
CA ARG A 15 -18.10 -9.20 3.23
C ARG A 15 -17.62 -10.34 4.14
N ALA A 16 -18.38 -11.44 4.13
CA ALA A 16 -18.00 -12.67 4.85
C ALA A 16 -16.89 -13.45 4.13
N GLU A 17 -16.75 -13.27 2.82
CA GLU A 17 -15.73 -13.88 1.96
C GLU A 17 -15.10 -12.79 1.08
N SER A 18 -13.88 -13.05 0.61
CA SER A 18 -13.19 -12.13 -0.30
C SER A 18 -14.00 -11.87 -1.58
N MET A 19 -14.09 -10.61 -1.97
CA MET A 19 -14.71 -10.21 -3.25
C MET A 19 -14.02 -10.83 -4.47
N PHE A 20 -12.76 -11.22 -4.36
CA PHE A 20 -11.96 -11.81 -5.44
C PHE A 20 -12.06 -13.34 -5.53
N LYS A 21 -12.83 -13.99 -4.66
CA LYS A 21 -12.96 -15.46 -4.62
C LYS A 21 -13.37 -16.03 -5.99
N ALA A 22 -14.34 -15.43 -6.64
CA ALA A 22 -14.82 -15.90 -7.96
C ALA A 22 -13.73 -15.75 -9.04
N ASP A 23 -13.01 -14.63 -9.07
CA ASP A 23 -11.92 -14.40 -10.02
C ASP A 23 -10.74 -15.36 -9.78
N ILE A 24 -10.43 -15.70 -8.53
CA ILE A 24 -9.40 -16.69 -8.17
C ILE A 24 -9.81 -18.08 -8.64
N VAL A 25 -11.05 -18.49 -8.37
CA VAL A 25 -11.57 -19.81 -8.78
C VAL A 25 -11.57 -19.93 -10.32
N ALA A 26 -12.08 -18.92 -11.02
CA ALA A 26 -12.12 -18.90 -12.48
C ALA A 26 -10.74 -18.96 -13.15
N ASN A 27 -9.69 -18.51 -12.45
CA ASN A 27 -8.32 -18.47 -12.95
C ASN A 27 -7.36 -19.44 -12.23
N ALA A 28 -7.88 -20.36 -11.39
CA ALA A 28 -7.08 -21.23 -10.53
C ALA A 28 -6.04 -22.07 -11.29
N GLU A 29 -6.38 -22.59 -12.46
CA GLU A 29 -5.48 -23.35 -13.32
C GLU A 29 -4.30 -22.49 -13.80
N THR A 30 -4.58 -21.25 -14.25
CA THR A 30 -3.55 -20.32 -14.70
C THR A 30 -2.66 -19.88 -13.52
N LEU A 31 -3.24 -19.54 -12.40
CA LEU A 31 -2.50 -19.15 -11.18
C LEU A 31 -1.57 -20.31 -10.74
N THR A 32 -2.09 -21.53 -10.73
CA THR A 32 -1.30 -22.71 -10.39
C THR A 32 -0.13 -22.91 -11.36
N ARG A 33 -0.37 -22.86 -12.66
CA ARG A 33 0.68 -23.03 -13.69
C ARG A 33 1.75 -21.96 -13.61
N GLU A 34 1.38 -20.73 -13.30
CA GLU A 34 2.31 -19.58 -13.26
C GLU A 34 3.08 -19.45 -11.95
N ILE A 35 2.58 -20.03 -10.84
CA ILE A 35 3.19 -19.89 -9.51
C ILE A 35 3.84 -21.20 -9.03
N ARG A 36 3.22 -22.35 -9.28
CA ARG A 36 3.74 -23.64 -8.79
C ARG A 36 5.16 -23.90 -9.29
N GLY A 37 6.05 -24.21 -8.35
CA GLY A 37 7.44 -24.52 -8.65
C GLY A 37 8.27 -23.31 -9.11
N LYS A 38 7.79 -22.08 -8.97
CA LYS A 38 8.49 -20.84 -9.35
C LYS A 38 9.24 -20.23 -8.18
N LYS A 39 10.29 -19.47 -8.49
CA LYS A 39 11.05 -18.67 -7.54
C LYS A 39 10.40 -17.29 -7.41
N VAL A 40 10.06 -16.90 -6.18
CA VAL A 40 9.36 -15.64 -5.87
C VAL A 40 10.27 -14.76 -5.01
N CYS A 41 10.40 -13.49 -5.37
CA CYS A 41 11.04 -12.45 -4.56
C CYS A 41 10.02 -11.39 -4.16
N VAL A 42 9.89 -11.11 -2.86
CA VAL A 42 8.97 -10.12 -2.31
C VAL A 42 9.75 -9.06 -1.54
N ILE A 43 9.69 -7.82 -1.99
CA ILE A 43 10.31 -6.65 -1.38
C ILE A 43 9.23 -5.91 -0.57
N GLY A 44 9.53 -5.56 0.69
CA GLY A 44 8.54 -4.98 1.60
C GLY A 44 7.54 -6.02 2.12
N GLY A 45 8.00 -7.29 2.26
CA GLY A 45 7.15 -8.42 2.59
C GLY A 45 6.69 -8.49 4.05
N ALA A 46 7.31 -7.75 4.95
CA ALA A 46 6.88 -7.64 6.35
C ALA A 46 5.73 -6.63 6.57
N GLY A 47 5.40 -5.83 5.55
CA GLY A 47 4.24 -4.93 5.57
C GLY A 47 2.92 -5.68 5.39
N SER A 48 1.79 -5.04 5.73
CA SER A 48 0.46 -5.66 5.67
C SER A 48 0.10 -6.22 4.28
N ILE A 49 0.40 -5.49 3.21
CA ILE A 49 0.07 -5.92 1.85
C ILE A 49 1.06 -6.99 1.37
N GLY A 50 2.36 -6.80 1.64
CA GLY A 50 3.39 -7.76 1.25
C GLY A 50 3.20 -9.13 1.90
N SER A 51 2.87 -9.17 3.21
CA SER A 51 2.58 -10.41 3.93
C SER A 51 1.31 -11.10 3.41
N SER A 52 0.27 -10.32 3.10
CA SER A 52 -0.97 -10.83 2.50
C SER A 52 -0.74 -11.38 1.09
N PHE A 53 0.09 -10.72 0.28
CA PHE A 53 0.50 -11.24 -1.04
C PHE A 53 1.25 -12.57 -0.90
N ILE A 54 2.20 -12.66 0.03
CA ILE A 54 2.93 -13.90 0.32
C ILE A 54 1.96 -15.04 0.64
N LYS A 55 1.01 -14.81 1.56
CA LYS A 55 -0.01 -15.81 1.91
C LYS A 55 -0.87 -16.23 0.70
N ALA A 56 -1.25 -15.28 -0.16
CA ALA A 56 -2.00 -15.57 -1.37
C ALA A 56 -1.21 -16.46 -2.34
N VAL A 57 0.07 -16.16 -2.57
CA VAL A 57 0.96 -16.91 -3.46
C VAL A 57 1.31 -18.30 -2.90
N LEU A 58 1.51 -18.43 -1.59
CA LEU A 58 1.82 -19.71 -0.94
C LEU A 58 0.73 -20.76 -1.16
N ARG A 59 -0.53 -20.36 -1.38
CA ARG A 59 -1.63 -21.28 -1.73
C ARG A 59 -1.42 -22.03 -3.06
N PHE A 60 -0.50 -21.55 -3.91
CA PHE A 60 -0.19 -22.11 -5.21
C PHE A 60 1.18 -22.80 -5.28
N GLU A 61 1.78 -23.13 -4.14
CA GLU A 61 2.98 -23.96 -3.98
C GLU A 61 4.21 -23.49 -4.79
N PRO A 62 4.73 -22.25 -4.55
CA PRO A 62 5.98 -21.81 -5.16
C PRO A 62 7.16 -22.69 -4.70
N LYS A 63 8.21 -22.79 -5.53
CA LYS A 63 9.43 -23.55 -5.19
C LYS A 63 10.20 -22.90 -4.05
N SER A 64 10.36 -21.58 -4.12
CA SER A 64 11.09 -20.81 -3.11
C SER A 64 10.51 -19.41 -2.97
N VAL A 65 10.62 -18.82 -1.78
CA VAL A 65 10.24 -17.45 -1.50
C VAL A 65 11.38 -16.75 -0.79
N VAL A 66 11.87 -15.66 -1.38
CA VAL A 66 12.82 -14.75 -0.77
C VAL A 66 12.08 -13.46 -0.41
N VAL A 67 12.14 -13.10 0.86
CA VAL A 67 11.48 -11.90 1.39
C VAL A 67 12.54 -10.91 1.87
N VAL A 68 12.39 -9.66 1.45
CA VAL A 68 13.30 -8.57 1.82
C VAL A 68 12.50 -7.44 2.45
N ASP A 69 12.92 -6.99 3.62
CA ASP A 69 12.34 -5.85 4.32
C ASP A 69 13.37 -5.21 5.25
N LEU A 70 13.17 -3.94 5.62
CA LEU A 70 13.97 -3.25 6.65
C LEU A 70 13.50 -3.58 8.08
N ASN A 71 12.26 -4.06 8.22
CA ASN A 71 11.64 -4.35 9.51
C ASN A 71 11.96 -5.79 9.94
N GLU A 72 13.05 -5.96 10.70
CA GLU A 72 13.48 -7.26 11.24
C GLU A 72 12.39 -7.95 12.09
N ASN A 73 11.74 -7.20 12.98
CA ASN A 73 10.68 -7.75 13.83
C ASN A 73 9.47 -8.21 13.00
N GLY A 74 9.11 -7.43 11.97
CA GLY A 74 8.04 -7.80 11.05
C GLY A 74 8.38 -9.04 10.22
N LEU A 75 9.64 -9.23 9.81
CA LEU A 75 10.08 -10.45 9.13
C LEU A 75 10.02 -11.67 10.06
N ALA A 76 10.45 -11.52 11.33
CA ALA A 76 10.35 -12.59 12.32
C ALA A 76 8.90 -13.00 12.58
N GLU A 77 7.98 -12.02 12.66
CA GLU A 77 6.56 -12.29 12.82
C GLU A 77 5.93 -12.92 11.57
N LEU A 78 6.31 -12.48 10.38
CA LEU A 78 5.87 -13.10 9.12
C LEU A 78 6.21 -14.59 9.08
N VAL A 79 7.44 -14.97 9.48
CA VAL A 79 7.85 -16.39 9.49
C VAL A 79 7.01 -17.19 10.48
N ARG A 80 6.72 -16.65 11.67
CA ARG A 80 5.87 -17.31 12.66
C ARG A 80 4.45 -17.47 12.13
N ASP A 81 3.89 -16.42 11.57
CA ASP A 81 2.54 -16.40 11.06
C ASP A 81 2.32 -17.43 9.94
N VAL A 82 3.17 -17.43 8.89
CA VAL A 82 3.01 -18.40 7.79
C VAL A 82 3.22 -19.86 8.24
N ARG A 83 4.12 -20.11 9.19
CA ARG A 83 4.40 -21.46 9.70
C ARG A 83 3.37 -21.96 10.72
N SER A 84 2.62 -21.06 11.37
CA SER A 84 1.54 -21.39 12.30
C SER A 84 0.15 -21.39 11.63
N THR A 85 0.04 -20.95 10.38
CA THR A 85 -1.24 -20.96 9.64
C THR A 85 -1.54 -22.38 9.18
N GLN A 86 -2.63 -22.96 9.72
CA GLN A 86 -3.05 -24.32 9.39
C GLN A 86 -3.36 -24.46 7.89
N GLY A 87 -2.78 -25.48 7.25
CA GLY A 87 -3.04 -25.81 5.84
C GLY A 87 -2.37 -24.88 4.83
N LEU A 88 -1.56 -23.92 5.27
CA LEU A 88 -0.77 -23.10 4.36
C LEU A 88 0.54 -23.83 3.99
N TYR A 89 0.76 -23.97 2.68
CA TYR A 89 2.04 -24.48 2.17
C TYR A 89 3.14 -23.46 2.39
N VAL A 90 4.27 -23.89 2.96
CA VAL A 90 5.48 -23.04 3.08
C VAL A 90 6.66 -23.85 2.52
N PRO A 91 7.33 -23.39 1.46
CA PRO A 91 8.46 -24.10 0.89
C PRO A 91 9.65 -24.20 1.86
N ASP A 92 10.47 -25.22 1.70
CA ASP A 92 11.71 -25.37 2.51
C ASP A 92 12.62 -24.16 2.35
N GLU A 93 12.73 -23.63 1.13
CA GLU A 93 13.47 -22.42 0.81
C GLU A 93 12.62 -21.15 1.01
N PHE A 94 12.10 -20.94 2.23
CA PHE A 94 11.49 -19.68 2.66
C PHE A 94 12.53 -18.88 3.44
N ARG A 95 13.07 -17.82 2.80
CA ARG A 95 14.19 -17.04 3.35
C ARG A 95 13.82 -15.57 3.50
N CYS A 96 14.09 -15.00 4.66
CA CYS A 96 13.88 -13.59 4.98
C CYS A 96 15.20 -12.88 5.22
N TYR A 97 15.37 -11.69 4.64
CA TYR A 97 16.57 -10.88 4.80
C TYR A 97 16.22 -9.45 5.23
N THR A 98 16.83 -9.01 6.35
CA THR A 98 16.73 -7.63 6.83
C THR A 98 17.75 -6.79 6.08
N LEU A 99 17.34 -6.20 4.96
CA LEU A 99 18.18 -5.34 4.14
C LEU A 99 17.37 -4.40 3.25
N ASN A 100 18.01 -3.34 2.76
CA ASN A 100 17.43 -2.48 1.74
C ASN A 100 17.62 -3.11 0.35
N PHE A 101 16.56 -3.15 -0.45
CA PHE A 101 16.61 -3.71 -1.81
C PHE A 101 17.50 -2.89 -2.79
N ALA A 102 17.94 -1.69 -2.40
CA ALA A 102 18.91 -0.90 -3.17
C ALA A 102 20.36 -1.15 -2.73
N ASP A 103 20.60 -2.01 -1.73
CA ASP A 103 21.95 -2.31 -1.24
C ASP A 103 22.66 -3.34 -2.12
N PRO A 104 24.00 -3.30 -2.20
CA PRO A 104 24.78 -4.25 -2.99
C PRO A 104 24.57 -5.73 -2.59
N ILE A 105 24.13 -6.00 -1.33
CA ILE A 105 23.81 -7.37 -0.88
C ILE A 105 22.61 -7.92 -1.64
N PHE A 106 21.59 -7.09 -1.91
CA PHE A 106 20.41 -7.50 -2.68
C PHE A 106 20.79 -7.90 -4.11
N GLU A 107 21.66 -7.14 -4.75
CA GLU A 107 22.17 -7.47 -6.09
C GLU A 107 22.93 -8.81 -6.09
N ARG A 108 23.72 -9.11 -5.03
CA ARG A 108 24.39 -10.41 -4.89
C ARG A 108 23.38 -11.56 -4.81
N ILE A 109 22.28 -11.40 -4.05
CA ILE A 109 21.19 -12.39 -3.98
C ILE A 109 20.64 -12.67 -5.39
N PHE A 110 20.32 -11.61 -6.16
CA PHE A 110 19.83 -11.78 -7.53
C PHE A 110 20.81 -12.51 -8.43
N ARG A 111 22.09 -12.21 -8.32
CA ARG A 111 23.14 -12.85 -9.10
C ARG A 111 23.30 -14.33 -8.75
N GLU A 112 23.31 -14.67 -7.47
CA GLU A 112 23.44 -16.06 -6.98
C GLU A 112 22.21 -16.89 -7.33
N GLU A 113 21.02 -16.31 -7.21
CA GLU A 113 19.74 -16.93 -7.60
C GLU A 113 19.55 -16.99 -9.12
N LYS A 114 20.37 -16.28 -9.91
CA LYS A 114 20.18 -16.10 -11.37
C LYS A 114 18.80 -15.52 -11.69
N GLY A 115 18.31 -14.58 -10.87
CA GLY A 115 17.00 -13.96 -10.95
C GLY A 115 15.87 -14.81 -10.34
N PHE A 116 14.67 -14.25 -10.42
CA PHE A 116 13.42 -14.82 -9.90
C PHE A 116 12.36 -14.83 -11.01
N ASP A 117 11.45 -15.80 -11.00
CA ASP A 117 10.33 -15.86 -11.94
C ASP A 117 9.29 -14.79 -11.67
N ILE A 118 9.04 -14.52 -10.39
CA ILE A 118 8.06 -13.53 -9.90
C ILE A 118 8.78 -12.58 -8.95
N VAL A 119 8.67 -11.28 -9.22
CA VAL A 119 9.18 -10.21 -8.33
C VAL A 119 8.04 -9.25 -8.01
N ALA A 120 7.81 -9.01 -6.72
CA ALA A 120 6.79 -8.09 -6.25
C ALA A 120 7.37 -7.07 -5.27
N ASN A 121 7.16 -5.76 -5.53
CA ASN A 121 7.66 -4.67 -4.71
C ASN A 121 6.50 -3.98 -3.97
N PHE A 122 6.51 -4.09 -2.65
CA PHE A 122 5.58 -3.44 -1.72
C PHE A 122 6.25 -2.35 -0.86
N SER A 123 7.56 -2.13 -1.06
CA SER A 123 8.29 -1.11 -0.31
C SER A 123 7.85 0.28 -0.71
N ALA A 124 7.37 1.07 0.24
CA ALA A 124 7.00 2.46 0.02
C ALA A 124 6.91 3.26 1.33
N HIS A 125 7.24 4.56 1.25
CA HIS A 125 6.75 5.55 2.20
C HIS A 125 5.31 5.93 1.77
N LYS A 126 4.31 5.55 2.57
CA LYS A 126 2.90 5.60 2.19
C LYS A 126 2.08 6.70 2.90
N HIS A 127 2.68 7.42 3.84
CA HIS A 127 1.96 8.40 4.64
C HIS A 127 2.11 9.81 4.08
N VAL A 128 1.00 10.56 4.02
CA VAL A 128 1.00 11.99 3.67
C VAL A 128 1.85 12.81 4.67
N ARG A 129 2.04 12.33 5.90
CA ARG A 129 3.00 12.90 6.89
C ARG A 129 4.43 13.03 6.35
N SER A 130 4.80 12.26 5.31
CA SER A 130 6.14 12.26 4.72
C SER A 130 6.41 13.45 3.80
N GLU A 131 5.55 14.47 3.75
CA GLU A 131 5.77 15.67 2.92
C GLU A 131 5.88 16.98 3.72
N LYS A 132 6.28 16.90 4.99
CA LYS A 132 6.33 18.06 5.89
C LYS A 132 7.43 19.08 5.58
N ASP A 133 8.59 18.65 5.11
CA ASP A 133 9.74 19.48 4.77
C ASP A 133 10.54 18.88 3.60
N ARG A 134 11.60 19.57 3.16
CA ARG A 134 12.46 19.16 2.04
C ARG A 134 13.12 17.80 2.28
N TYR A 135 13.52 17.49 3.50
CA TYR A 135 14.23 16.25 3.83
C TYR A 135 13.27 15.04 3.81
N SER A 136 12.09 15.22 4.37
CA SER A 136 11.06 14.17 4.34
C SER A 136 10.55 13.90 2.91
N VAL A 137 10.45 14.95 2.08
CA VAL A 137 10.11 14.83 0.66
C VAL A 137 11.22 14.11 -0.11
N GLN A 138 12.49 14.48 0.10
CA GLN A 138 13.63 13.77 -0.49
C GLN A 138 13.62 12.29 -0.11
N ALA A 139 13.52 11.97 1.19
CA ALA A 139 13.49 10.59 1.65
C ALA A 139 12.34 9.78 1.04
N LEU A 140 11.17 10.42 0.84
CA LEU A 140 10.02 9.80 0.20
C LEU A 140 10.31 9.47 -1.27
N ILE A 141 10.79 10.45 -2.06
CA ILE A 141 11.11 10.28 -3.48
C ILE A 141 12.28 9.30 -3.67
N GLU A 142 13.33 9.41 -2.86
CA GLU A 142 14.44 8.45 -2.92
C GLU A 142 13.97 7.02 -2.68
N ASN A 143 13.11 6.82 -1.68
CA ASN A 143 12.63 5.48 -1.35
C ASN A 143 11.64 4.94 -2.37
N ASN A 144 10.66 5.74 -2.79
CA ASN A 144 9.58 5.28 -3.65
C ASN A 144 9.99 5.20 -5.12
N ASP A 145 10.88 6.09 -5.58
CA ASP A 145 11.11 6.31 -6.99
C ASP A 145 12.56 6.01 -7.39
N ILE A 146 13.58 6.65 -6.78
CA ILE A 146 14.99 6.47 -7.17
C ILE A 146 15.45 5.02 -6.91
N LYS A 147 15.10 4.45 -5.73
CA LYS A 147 15.41 3.04 -5.45
C LYS A 147 14.60 2.08 -6.33
N ALA A 148 13.36 2.43 -6.67
CA ALA A 148 12.57 1.64 -7.61
C ALA A 148 13.24 1.62 -9.00
N LYS A 149 13.79 2.75 -9.48
CA LYS A 149 14.56 2.79 -10.73
C LYS A 149 15.78 1.86 -10.69
N LYS A 150 16.56 1.88 -9.60
CA LYS A 150 17.69 0.94 -9.43
C LYS A 150 17.23 -0.53 -9.48
N LEU A 151 16.09 -0.85 -8.86
CA LEU A 151 15.50 -2.18 -8.96
C LEU A 151 15.15 -2.53 -10.41
N MET A 152 14.48 -1.63 -11.12
CA MET A 152 14.10 -1.87 -12.51
C MET A 152 15.31 -2.07 -13.43
N ASP A 153 16.41 -1.36 -13.20
CA ASP A 153 17.67 -1.56 -13.93
C ASP A 153 18.30 -2.92 -13.62
N LEU A 154 18.25 -3.39 -12.36
CA LEU A 154 18.68 -4.74 -12.00
C LEU A 154 17.81 -5.81 -12.69
N LEU A 155 16.51 -5.59 -12.75
CA LEU A 155 15.58 -6.51 -13.40
C LEU A 155 15.73 -6.55 -14.93
N LYS A 156 16.30 -5.55 -15.57
CA LYS A 156 16.72 -5.66 -17.00
C LYS A 156 17.80 -6.69 -17.21
N VAL A 157 18.70 -6.87 -16.22
CA VAL A 157 19.76 -7.89 -16.27
C VAL A 157 19.22 -9.27 -15.93
N TYR A 158 18.26 -9.34 -15.01
CA TYR A 158 17.62 -10.57 -14.54
C TYR A 158 16.10 -10.49 -14.71
N PRO A 159 15.57 -10.51 -15.96
CA PRO A 159 14.16 -10.23 -16.21
C PRO A 159 13.26 -11.30 -15.63
N PRO A 160 12.31 -10.91 -14.74
CA PRO A 160 11.31 -11.83 -14.23
C PRO A 160 10.24 -12.09 -15.29
N LYS A 161 9.55 -13.23 -15.17
CA LYS A 161 8.35 -13.50 -15.98
C LYS A 161 7.19 -12.59 -15.60
N HIS A 162 7.09 -12.26 -14.30
CA HIS A 162 6.06 -11.39 -13.74
C HIS A 162 6.69 -10.38 -12.77
N PHE A 163 6.50 -9.09 -13.04
CA PHE A 163 6.85 -8.03 -12.11
C PHE A 163 5.59 -7.28 -11.68
N PHE A 164 5.46 -7.05 -10.39
CA PHE A 164 4.41 -6.26 -9.79
C PHE A 164 4.99 -5.19 -8.86
N CYS A 165 4.43 -3.99 -8.92
CA CYS A 165 4.73 -2.93 -7.95
C CYS A 165 3.43 -2.35 -7.42
N VAL A 166 3.28 -2.25 -6.08
CA VAL A 166 2.05 -1.75 -5.48
C VAL A 166 1.86 -0.26 -5.73
N SER A 167 0.66 0.13 -6.14
CA SER A 167 0.23 1.53 -6.24
C SER A 167 -0.96 1.81 -5.31
N THR A 168 -1.64 2.93 -5.47
CA THR A 168 -2.73 3.41 -4.63
C THR A 168 -3.73 4.20 -5.47
N ASP A 169 -4.96 4.33 -4.99
CA ASP A 169 -5.99 5.25 -5.48
C ASP A 169 -5.48 6.71 -5.62
N LYS A 170 -4.58 7.14 -4.71
CA LYS A 170 -4.00 8.50 -4.71
C LYS A 170 -3.09 8.80 -5.91
N ALA A 171 -2.65 7.78 -6.63
CA ALA A 171 -1.84 7.94 -7.85
C ALA A 171 -2.69 8.29 -9.10
N ALA A 172 -3.99 8.00 -9.09
CA ALA A 172 -4.86 8.29 -10.23
C ALA A 172 -4.91 9.80 -10.55
N ASN A 173 -5.18 10.60 -9.52
CA ASN A 173 -5.25 12.06 -9.60
C ASN A 173 -4.56 12.67 -8.36
N PRO A 174 -3.21 12.78 -8.35
CA PRO A 174 -2.46 13.17 -7.17
C PRO A 174 -2.65 14.65 -6.81
N VAL A 175 -2.89 14.93 -5.52
CA VAL A 175 -2.97 16.29 -4.96
C VAL A 175 -1.95 16.52 -3.85
N ASN A 176 -1.12 15.53 -3.58
CA ASN A 176 -0.03 15.58 -2.61
C ASN A 176 1.21 14.86 -3.15
N ILE A 177 2.37 15.15 -2.57
CA ILE A 177 3.66 14.60 -3.05
C ILE A 177 3.70 13.07 -2.91
N MET A 178 3.08 12.50 -1.87
CA MET A 178 3.02 11.05 -1.70
C MET A 178 2.23 10.40 -2.85
N GLY A 179 1.06 10.93 -3.20
CA GLY A 179 0.29 10.46 -4.36
C GLY A 179 1.05 10.65 -5.68
N ALA A 180 1.73 11.81 -5.83
CA ALA A 180 2.57 12.09 -7.00
C ALA A 180 3.75 11.11 -7.11
N SER A 181 4.43 10.77 -6.00
CA SER A 181 5.50 9.76 -6.02
C SER A 181 4.99 8.40 -6.49
N LYS A 182 3.79 8.00 -6.06
CA LYS A 182 3.20 6.74 -6.52
C LYS A 182 2.83 6.79 -8.01
N ARG A 183 2.44 7.96 -8.53
CA ARG A 183 2.24 8.14 -9.97
C ARG A 183 3.55 8.10 -10.75
N ILE A 184 4.60 8.76 -10.25
CA ILE A 184 5.96 8.67 -10.83
C ILE A 184 6.43 7.21 -10.87
N MET A 185 6.24 6.48 -9.76
CA MET A 185 6.56 5.06 -9.69
C MET A 185 5.77 4.25 -10.73
N GLU A 186 4.45 4.50 -10.92
CA GLU A 186 3.67 3.86 -11.99
C GLU A 186 4.29 4.14 -13.37
N ASP A 187 4.56 5.41 -13.68
CA ASP A 187 5.09 5.82 -14.99
C ASP A 187 6.50 5.25 -15.22
N LEU A 188 7.34 5.23 -14.17
CA LEU A 188 8.64 4.57 -14.19
C LEU A 188 8.51 3.08 -14.54
N VAL A 189 7.76 2.31 -13.75
CA VAL A 189 7.72 0.85 -13.94
C VAL A 189 7.04 0.47 -15.25
N MET A 190 6.06 1.25 -15.72
CA MET A 190 5.39 1.02 -17.00
C MET A 190 6.31 1.26 -18.21
N ALA A 191 7.27 2.20 -18.13
CA ALA A 191 8.27 2.41 -19.18
C ALA A 191 9.17 1.17 -19.39
N TYR A 192 9.35 0.33 -18.33
CA TYR A 192 10.10 -0.93 -18.43
C TYR A 192 9.29 -2.10 -19.01
N ASN A 193 8.00 -1.93 -19.28
CA ASN A 193 7.17 -3.00 -19.85
C ASN A 193 7.68 -3.52 -21.22
N LYS A 194 8.53 -2.75 -21.90
CA LYS A 194 9.21 -3.18 -23.13
C LYS A 194 10.30 -4.24 -22.90
N TYR A 195 10.80 -4.40 -21.67
CA TYR A 195 11.85 -5.36 -21.34
C TYR A 195 11.31 -6.62 -20.68
N PHE A 196 10.30 -6.49 -19.81
CA PHE A 196 9.61 -7.59 -19.13
C PHE A 196 8.21 -7.15 -18.73
N LYS A 197 7.33 -8.11 -18.47
CA LYS A 197 5.93 -7.84 -18.12
C LYS A 197 5.82 -7.10 -16.78
N VAL A 198 5.21 -5.92 -16.80
CA VAL A 198 4.99 -5.07 -15.63
C VAL A 198 3.51 -4.85 -15.41
N THR A 199 3.06 -5.00 -14.17
CA THR A 199 1.70 -4.68 -13.73
C THR A 199 1.72 -3.96 -12.39
N THR A 200 0.64 -3.24 -12.10
CA THR A 200 0.43 -2.58 -10.81
C THR A 200 -1.05 -2.64 -10.42
N ALA A 201 -1.37 -2.29 -9.19
CA ALA A 201 -2.75 -2.17 -8.73
C ALA A 201 -2.93 -0.91 -7.89
N ARG A 202 -3.99 -0.14 -8.19
CA ARG A 202 -4.52 0.94 -7.36
C ARG A 202 -5.67 0.37 -6.56
N PHE A 203 -5.58 0.41 -5.25
CA PHE A 203 -6.66 -0.09 -4.42
C PHE A 203 -6.89 0.77 -3.19
N ALA A 204 -8.00 0.48 -2.57
CA ALA A 204 -8.57 1.14 -1.42
C ALA A 204 -7.68 1.08 -0.16
N ASN A 205 -8.12 1.71 0.91
CA ASN A 205 -7.47 1.54 2.20
C ASN A 205 -7.58 0.08 2.66
N VAL A 206 -6.46 -0.50 3.07
CA VAL A 206 -6.46 -1.81 3.71
C VAL A 206 -6.88 -1.64 5.16
N ALA A 207 -7.99 -2.26 5.52
CA ALA A 207 -8.56 -2.16 6.87
C ALA A 207 -7.53 -2.60 7.93
N PHE A 208 -7.30 -1.77 8.94
CA PHE A 208 -6.36 -2.02 10.04
C PHE A 208 -4.93 -2.37 9.61
N SER A 209 -4.48 -1.89 8.44
CA SER A 209 -3.10 -2.09 8.00
C SER A 209 -2.12 -1.36 8.91
N ASN A 210 -0.91 -1.93 9.07
CA ASN A 210 0.14 -1.41 9.94
C ASN A 210 0.36 0.10 9.74
N GLY A 211 0.31 0.86 10.84
CA GLY A 211 0.46 2.31 10.86
C GLY A 211 -0.73 3.09 10.31
N SER A 212 -1.84 2.45 9.96
CA SER A 212 -3.10 3.14 9.63
C SER A 212 -3.75 3.75 10.88
N LEU A 213 -4.70 4.67 10.67
CA LEU A 213 -5.45 5.26 11.79
C LEU A 213 -6.22 4.19 12.60
N PRO A 214 -6.95 3.24 11.98
CA PRO A 214 -7.60 2.16 12.72
C PRO A 214 -6.64 1.22 13.47
N ASP A 215 -5.47 0.90 12.90
CA ASP A 215 -4.42 0.16 13.61
C ASP A 215 -3.95 0.92 14.87
N GLY A 216 -3.83 2.25 14.75
CA GLY A 216 -3.54 3.12 15.87
C GLY A 216 -4.57 3.05 16.99
N TRP A 217 -5.84 2.78 16.72
CA TRP A 217 -6.87 2.63 17.76
C TRP A 217 -6.62 1.40 18.64
N ILE A 218 -6.20 0.27 18.06
CA ILE A 218 -5.83 -0.93 18.82
C ILE A 218 -4.72 -0.60 19.82
N HIS A 219 -3.67 0.10 19.37
CA HIS A 219 -2.56 0.52 20.23
C HIS A 219 -2.99 1.51 21.32
N ARG A 220 -3.90 2.42 21.01
CA ARG A 220 -4.43 3.38 21.99
C ARG A 220 -5.31 2.72 23.03
N LEU A 221 -6.15 1.79 22.60
CA LEU A 221 -6.98 1.01 23.52
C LEU A 221 -6.13 0.28 24.57
N GLN A 222 -5.07 -0.41 24.11
CA GLN A 222 -4.12 -1.11 25.00
C GLN A 222 -3.43 -0.19 26.01
N LYS A 223 -3.27 1.09 25.66
CA LYS A 223 -2.61 2.12 26.49
C LYS A 223 -3.61 3.00 27.26
N LYS A 224 -4.91 2.74 27.17
CA LYS A 224 -5.98 3.59 27.71
C LYS A 224 -5.85 5.04 27.24
N GLN A 225 -5.59 5.25 25.96
CA GLN A 225 -5.51 6.56 25.32
C GLN A 225 -6.77 6.82 24.48
N PRO A 226 -7.23 8.08 24.35
CA PRO A 226 -8.43 8.38 23.58
C PRO A 226 -8.29 8.02 22.10
N LEU A 227 -9.41 7.73 21.44
CA LEU A 227 -9.46 7.51 19.99
C LEU A 227 -9.81 8.81 19.27
N VAL A 228 -9.26 8.96 18.06
CA VAL A 228 -9.55 10.10 17.19
C VAL A 228 -9.93 9.62 15.80
N ALA A 229 -10.85 10.30 15.12
CA ALA A 229 -11.20 10.01 13.75
C ALA A 229 -11.71 11.25 13.00
N PRO A 230 -11.37 11.40 11.70
CA PRO A 230 -12.03 12.37 10.84
C PRO A 230 -13.47 11.94 10.56
N SER A 231 -14.41 12.90 10.56
CA SER A 231 -15.84 12.65 10.37
C SER A 231 -16.34 12.93 8.96
N ASP A 232 -15.56 13.65 8.15
CA ASP A 232 -15.91 14.17 6.81
C ASP A 232 -15.19 13.45 5.66
N VAL A 233 -14.28 12.53 5.96
CA VAL A 233 -13.50 11.78 4.97
C VAL A 233 -14.08 10.41 4.75
N LYS A 234 -14.47 10.11 3.52
CA LYS A 234 -14.98 8.79 3.10
C LYS A 234 -13.91 8.01 2.35
N ARG A 235 -13.82 6.71 2.60
CA ARG A 235 -12.86 5.81 1.94
C ARG A 235 -13.50 4.47 1.61
N TYR A 236 -12.99 3.86 0.53
CA TYR A 236 -13.18 2.45 0.25
C TYR A 236 -12.26 1.62 1.13
N PHE A 237 -12.70 0.43 1.50
CA PHE A 237 -11.91 -0.52 2.27
C PHE A 237 -11.88 -1.90 1.62
N VAL A 238 -10.70 -2.52 1.71
CA VAL A 238 -10.47 -3.94 1.43
C VAL A 238 -9.91 -4.61 2.67
N SER A 239 -10.17 -5.91 2.83
CA SER A 239 -9.56 -6.68 3.92
C SER A 239 -8.06 -6.91 3.65
N PRO A 240 -7.25 -7.27 4.68
CA PRO A 240 -5.87 -7.70 4.47
C PRO A 240 -5.77 -8.84 3.45
N GLU A 241 -6.62 -9.85 3.52
CA GLU A 241 -6.66 -10.96 2.54
C GLU A 241 -6.91 -10.45 1.13
N GLU A 242 -7.91 -9.61 0.92
CA GLU A 242 -8.26 -9.02 -0.38
C GLU A 242 -7.09 -8.21 -0.94
N SER A 243 -6.33 -7.49 -0.09
CA SER A 243 -5.17 -6.71 -0.53
C SER A 243 -4.07 -7.59 -1.14
N GLY A 244 -3.80 -8.75 -0.57
CA GLY A 244 -2.86 -9.71 -1.13
C GLY A 244 -3.37 -10.36 -2.42
N GLN A 245 -4.64 -10.68 -2.45
CA GLN A 245 -5.27 -11.33 -3.60
C GLN A 245 -5.32 -10.44 -4.85
N ILE A 246 -5.68 -9.16 -4.72
CA ILE A 246 -5.66 -8.23 -5.86
C ILE A 246 -4.24 -8.08 -6.42
N CYS A 247 -3.23 -8.00 -5.56
CA CYS A 247 -1.83 -7.92 -5.99
C CYS A 247 -1.38 -9.20 -6.71
N MET A 248 -1.76 -10.37 -6.22
CA MET A 248 -1.46 -11.65 -6.87
C MET A 248 -2.16 -11.76 -8.23
N LEU A 249 -3.45 -11.45 -8.31
CA LEU A 249 -4.21 -11.48 -9.56
C LEU A 249 -3.62 -10.52 -10.59
N ALA A 250 -3.30 -9.27 -10.20
CA ALA A 250 -2.67 -8.28 -11.07
C ALA A 250 -1.29 -8.74 -11.55
N CYS A 251 -0.45 -9.26 -10.65
CA CYS A 251 0.90 -9.73 -10.96
C CYS A 251 0.87 -10.88 -11.99
N ILE A 252 0.04 -11.87 -11.76
CA ILE A 252 0.05 -13.12 -12.54
C ILE A 252 -0.80 -13.02 -13.81
N LEU A 253 -2.02 -12.49 -13.71
CA LEU A 253 -2.99 -12.48 -14.81
C LEU A 253 -2.89 -11.24 -15.71
N GLY A 254 -2.15 -10.22 -15.30
CA GLY A 254 -1.95 -9.01 -16.12
C GLY A 254 -1.18 -9.30 -17.41
N LYS A 255 -1.50 -8.57 -18.48
CA LYS A 255 -0.87 -8.71 -19.81
C LYS A 255 0.39 -7.86 -19.96
N GLY A 256 0.67 -6.99 -18.98
CA GLY A 256 1.74 -5.99 -19.04
C GLY A 256 1.24 -4.62 -19.49
N GLY A 257 1.78 -3.56 -18.86
CA GLY A 257 1.30 -2.19 -19.07
C GLY A 257 -0.12 -1.96 -18.54
N GLU A 258 -0.54 -2.67 -17.51
CA GLU A 258 -1.91 -2.65 -16.96
C GLU A 258 -1.90 -2.23 -15.48
N VAL A 259 -2.89 -1.43 -15.10
CA VAL A 259 -3.18 -1.04 -13.72
C VAL A 259 -4.52 -1.64 -13.31
N PHE A 260 -4.50 -2.47 -12.26
CA PHE A 260 -5.69 -3.12 -11.75
C PHE A 260 -6.33 -2.29 -10.63
N PHE A 261 -7.64 -2.41 -10.45
CA PHE A 261 -8.37 -1.80 -9.35
C PHE A 261 -9.60 -2.62 -8.96
N PRO A 262 -10.06 -2.55 -7.69
CA PRO A 262 -11.27 -3.25 -7.27
C PRO A 262 -12.52 -2.51 -7.77
N LYS A 263 -13.54 -3.26 -8.18
CA LYS A 263 -14.86 -2.70 -8.53
C LYS A 263 -15.66 -2.45 -7.26
N LEU A 264 -15.44 -1.29 -6.64
CA LEU A 264 -16.15 -0.82 -5.46
C LEU A 264 -17.08 0.34 -5.83
N GLY A 265 -18.35 0.26 -5.41
CA GLY A 265 -19.34 1.32 -5.63
C GLY A 265 -19.31 2.38 -4.52
N GLU A 266 -19.80 3.59 -4.80
CA GLU A 266 -19.83 4.71 -3.86
C GLU A 266 -20.57 4.39 -2.55
N ASP A 267 -21.57 3.51 -2.62
CA ASP A 267 -22.34 3.00 -1.49
C ASP A 267 -21.51 2.16 -0.49
N GLN A 268 -20.31 1.73 -0.91
CA GLN A 268 -19.37 0.95 -0.09
C GLN A 268 -18.32 1.83 0.63
N MET A 269 -18.42 3.16 0.48
CA MET A 269 -17.52 4.06 1.21
C MET A 269 -17.99 4.28 2.65
N LEU A 270 -17.03 4.25 3.59
CA LEU A 270 -17.25 4.53 5.01
C LEU A 270 -16.43 5.73 5.46
N THR A 271 -16.94 6.44 6.49
CA THR A 271 -16.15 7.40 7.25
C THR A 271 -15.35 6.68 8.34
N PHE A 272 -14.21 7.24 8.70
CA PHE A 272 -13.44 6.70 9.83
C PHE A 272 -14.20 6.80 11.15
N SER A 273 -15.02 7.85 11.33
CA SER A 273 -15.86 7.99 12.52
C SER A 273 -16.89 6.86 12.65
N ALA A 274 -17.51 6.43 11.55
CA ALA A 274 -18.45 5.30 11.58
C ALA A 274 -17.75 3.98 11.96
N ILE A 275 -16.54 3.73 11.41
CA ILE A 275 -15.74 2.55 11.79
C ILE A 275 -15.31 2.62 13.25
N CYS A 276 -14.94 3.82 13.74
CA CYS A 276 -14.56 4.03 15.14
C CYS A 276 -15.72 3.74 16.10
N ASP A 277 -16.95 4.14 15.76
CA ASP A 277 -18.13 3.83 16.54
C ASP A 277 -18.36 2.32 16.70
N GLU A 278 -18.30 1.59 15.58
CA GLU A 278 -18.44 0.13 15.59
C GLU A 278 -17.26 -0.56 16.32
N PHE A 279 -16.04 -0.02 16.20
CA PHE A 279 -14.87 -0.55 16.88
C PHE A 279 -15.00 -0.42 18.42
N VAL A 280 -15.36 0.75 18.93
CA VAL A 280 -15.59 1.00 20.36
C VAL A 280 -16.65 0.05 20.91
N LYS A 281 -17.76 -0.12 20.17
CA LYS A 281 -18.84 -1.05 20.54
C LYS A 281 -18.39 -2.51 20.52
N ALA A 282 -17.59 -2.92 19.53
CA ALA A 282 -17.08 -4.29 19.41
C ALA A 282 -16.09 -4.63 20.56
N GLU A 283 -15.39 -3.63 21.08
CA GLU A 283 -14.52 -3.75 22.26
C GLU A 283 -15.30 -3.71 23.59
N GLY A 284 -16.63 -3.58 23.54
CA GLY A 284 -17.51 -3.65 24.70
C GLY A 284 -17.74 -2.32 25.41
N PHE A 285 -17.46 -1.20 24.77
CA PHE A 285 -17.64 0.13 25.33
C PHE A 285 -18.78 0.90 24.65
N GLU A 286 -19.41 1.79 25.39
CA GLU A 286 -20.18 2.88 24.83
C GLU A 286 -19.27 4.07 24.49
N LYS A 287 -19.57 4.78 23.42
CA LYS A 287 -18.82 5.96 23.01
C LYS A 287 -19.07 7.14 23.92
N LYS A 288 -18.00 7.72 24.49
CA LYS A 288 -18.00 9.05 25.13
C LYS A 288 -17.41 10.06 24.14
N LEU A 289 -18.27 10.80 23.44
CA LEU A 289 -17.83 11.88 22.56
C LEU A 289 -17.30 13.06 23.39
N CYS A 290 -16.04 13.43 23.14
CA CYS A 290 -15.37 14.56 23.76
C CYS A 290 -15.26 15.73 22.76
N ALA A 291 -15.33 16.95 23.27
CA ALA A 291 -15.32 18.16 22.44
C ALA A 291 -13.93 18.46 21.85
N ASN A 292 -12.86 18.01 22.51
CA ASN A 292 -11.47 18.23 22.09
C ASN A 292 -10.52 17.22 22.72
N ASP A 293 -9.25 17.25 22.27
CA ASP A 293 -8.19 16.34 22.71
C ASP A 293 -7.92 16.45 24.22
N ALA A 294 -7.94 17.66 24.79
CA ALA A 294 -7.66 17.87 26.21
C ALA A 294 -8.73 17.21 27.10
N GLU A 295 -10.00 17.34 26.75
CA GLU A 295 -11.11 16.67 27.44
C GLU A 295 -10.96 15.14 27.36
N ALA A 296 -10.66 14.62 26.16
CA ALA A 296 -10.53 13.19 25.94
C ALA A 296 -9.36 12.58 26.71
N VAL A 297 -8.21 13.25 26.71
CA VAL A 297 -7.02 12.84 27.48
C VAL A 297 -7.31 12.86 28.98
N ALA A 298 -7.96 13.92 29.48
CA ALA A 298 -8.35 14.01 30.89
C ALA A 298 -9.35 12.93 31.29
N TYR A 299 -10.32 12.62 30.41
CA TYR A 299 -11.25 11.54 30.63
C TYR A 299 -10.55 10.18 30.68
N ALA A 300 -9.71 9.88 29.69
CA ALA A 300 -8.96 8.62 29.61
C ALA A 300 -8.07 8.37 30.83
N ALA A 301 -7.43 9.43 31.36
CA ALA A 301 -6.58 9.36 32.56
C ALA A 301 -7.36 8.96 33.82
N ASN A 302 -8.68 9.23 33.88
CA ASN A 302 -9.54 8.94 35.01
C ASN A 302 -10.39 7.67 34.83
N MET A 303 -10.25 6.94 33.70
CA MET A 303 -10.98 5.69 33.44
C MET A 303 -10.54 4.59 34.40
N GLY A 304 -11.50 4.02 35.12
CA GLY A 304 -11.33 2.79 35.91
C GLY A 304 -11.38 1.53 35.04
N TYR A 305 -11.12 0.38 35.67
CA TYR A 305 -11.25 -0.93 35.00
C TYR A 305 -12.71 -1.31 34.69
N GLU A 306 -13.67 -0.70 35.35
CA GLU A 306 -15.11 -0.93 35.20
C GLU A 306 -15.78 0.17 34.34
N SER A 307 -14.99 1.00 33.65
CA SER A 307 -15.58 2.03 32.79
C SER A 307 -16.33 1.41 31.63
N GLU A 308 -17.62 1.75 31.50
CA GLU A 308 -18.46 1.30 30.39
C GLU A 308 -18.33 2.15 29.14
N THR A 309 -17.69 3.34 29.24
CA THR A 309 -17.56 4.29 28.15
C THR A 309 -16.10 4.54 27.77
N TYR A 310 -15.84 4.84 26.49
CA TYR A 310 -14.51 5.13 25.97
C TYR A 310 -14.46 6.49 25.26
N PRO A 311 -13.42 7.35 25.54
CA PRO A 311 -13.35 8.70 24.99
C PRO A 311 -12.94 8.69 23.52
N VAL A 312 -13.72 9.43 22.72
CA VAL A 312 -13.51 9.59 21.28
C VAL A 312 -13.62 11.06 20.91
N VAL A 313 -12.73 11.53 20.01
CA VAL A 313 -12.79 12.87 19.43
C VAL A 313 -12.96 12.76 17.91
N TYR A 314 -13.95 13.47 17.37
CA TYR A 314 -14.14 13.61 15.94
C TYR A 314 -13.71 15.00 15.49
N PHE A 315 -13.04 15.07 14.34
CA PHE A 315 -12.57 16.32 13.76
C PHE A 315 -12.85 16.38 12.26
N GLY A 316 -12.95 17.59 11.71
CA GLY A 316 -12.97 17.80 10.25
C GLY A 316 -11.56 17.76 9.68
N SER A 317 -11.41 17.28 8.45
CA SER A 317 -10.13 17.28 7.75
C SER A 317 -9.71 18.68 7.35
N ASP A 318 -8.55 19.14 7.85
CA ASP A 318 -7.97 20.44 7.54
C ASP A 318 -6.49 20.37 7.16
N THR A 319 -6.01 19.14 6.83
CA THR A 319 -4.61 18.89 6.49
C THR A 319 -4.34 19.03 4.99
N THR A 320 -3.06 19.31 4.66
CA THR A 320 -2.58 19.41 3.27
C THR A 320 -2.83 18.10 2.51
N GLY A 321 -3.37 18.21 1.29
CA GLY A 321 -3.45 17.09 0.35
C GLY A 321 -4.47 16.00 0.68
N GLU A 322 -5.45 16.23 1.56
CA GLU A 322 -6.51 15.29 1.86
C GLU A 322 -7.76 15.56 1.00
N LYS A 323 -8.23 14.52 0.29
CA LYS A 323 -9.45 14.55 -0.52
C LYS A 323 -10.66 14.03 0.25
N ALA A 324 -11.87 14.51 -0.11
CA ALA A 324 -13.13 13.98 0.44
C ALA A 324 -13.31 12.48 0.09
N TYR A 325 -12.96 12.09 -1.12
CA TYR A 325 -12.94 10.70 -1.60
C TYR A 325 -11.83 10.50 -2.63
N GLU A 326 -11.44 9.25 -2.88
CA GLU A 326 -10.39 8.87 -3.82
C GLU A 326 -10.98 8.13 -5.03
N GLU A 327 -10.26 8.18 -6.16
CA GLU A 327 -10.65 7.59 -7.44
C GLU A 327 -9.62 6.55 -7.86
N PHE A 328 -10.07 5.45 -8.49
CA PHE A 328 -9.15 4.43 -9.00
C PHE A 328 -8.63 4.73 -10.39
N TYR A 329 -9.33 5.54 -11.17
CA TYR A 329 -9.00 5.93 -12.53
C TYR A 329 -9.52 7.34 -12.83
N VAL A 330 -9.01 7.93 -13.91
CA VAL A 330 -9.40 9.29 -14.33
C VAL A 330 -10.09 9.27 -15.69
N PRO A 331 -10.91 10.30 -16.02
CA PRO A 331 -11.48 10.44 -17.35
C PRO A 331 -10.42 10.38 -18.45
N GLY A 332 -10.68 9.59 -19.50
CA GLY A 332 -9.78 9.38 -20.63
C GLY A 332 -8.85 8.15 -20.50
N GLU A 333 -8.72 7.53 -19.36
CA GLU A 333 -8.07 6.23 -19.26
C GLU A 333 -8.95 5.13 -19.92
N LYS A 334 -8.31 4.24 -20.69
CA LYS A 334 -9.00 3.11 -21.32
C LYS A 334 -9.21 1.99 -20.29
N ILE A 335 -10.47 1.66 -20.01
CA ILE A 335 -10.85 0.77 -18.93
C ILE A 335 -11.53 -0.49 -19.47
N ASP A 336 -11.04 -1.66 -19.05
CA ASP A 336 -11.70 -2.96 -19.22
C ASP A 336 -12.43 -3.36 -17.93
N MET A 337 -13.77 -3.35 -17.95
CA MET A 337 -14.64 -3.76 -16.86
C MET A 337 -15.22 -5.17 -17.03
N GLN A 338 -14.89 -5.88 -18.13
CA GLN A 338 -15.53 -7.14 -18.47
C GLN A 338 -14.66 -8.38 -18.17
N ARG A 339 -13.34 -8.19 -18.12
CA ARG A 339 -12.36 -9.29 -18.03
C ARG A 339 -12.42 -10.07 -16.71
N PHE A 340 -12.77 -9.41 -15.61
CA PHE A 340 -12.89 -10.00 -14.28
C PHE A 340 -14.21 -9.61 -13.63
N GLN A 341 -14.68 -10.44 -12.68
CA GLN A 341 -15.90 -10.15 -11.95
C GLN A 341 -15.73 -8.96 -10.99
N ALA A 342 -14.69 -8.97 -10.16
CA ALA A 342 -14.45 -7.98 -9.10
C ALA A 342 -13.32 -7.00 -9.40
N LEU A 343 -12.62 -7.13 -10.54
CA LEU A 343 -11.52 -6.25 -10.93
C LEU A 343 -11.84 -5.48 -12.19
N GLY A 344 -11.50 -4.18 -12.18
CA GLY A 344 -11.34 -3.36 -13.37
C GLY A 344 -9.86 -3.25 -13.75
N VAL A 345 -9.57 -2.96 -15.01
CA VAL A 345 -8.22 -2.85 -15.55
C VAL A 345 -8.11 -1.57 -16.36
N VAL A 346 -7.15 -0.71 -16.03
CA VAL A 346 -6.73 0.40 -16.89
C VAL A 346 -5.67 -0.14 -17.84
N GLU A 347 -5.94 -0.02 -19.13
CA GLU A 347 -5.07 -0.47 -20.21
C GLU A 347 -4.22 0.67 -20.78
N GLN A 348 -3.14 0.34 -21.47
CA GLN A 348 -2.30 1.30 -22.23
C GLN A 348 -1.73 2.42 -21.34
N THR A 349 -1.17 2.03 -20.20
CA THR A 349 -0.71 2.96 -19.16
C THR A 349 0.74 3.45 -19.34
N VAL A 350 1.42 3.09 -20.43
CA VAL A 350 2.75 3.62 -20.75
C VAL A 350 2.60 5.06 -21.26
N ARG A 351 2.95 6.04 -20.42
CA ARG A 351 2.75 7.48 -20.69
C ARG A 351 4.03 8.19 -21.09
N HIS A 352 5.17 7.68 -20.62
CA HIS A 352 6.49 8.26 -20.83
C HIS A 352 7.43 7.26 -21.50
N SER A 353 8.30 7.77 -22.38
CA SER A 353 9.43 7.03 -22.91
C SER A 353 10.51 6.84 -21.84
N MET A 354 11.44 5.91 -22.08
CA MET A 354 12.59 5.75 -21.17
C MET A 354 13.47 7.00 -21.09
N ASP A 355 13.65 7.72 -22.19
CA ASP A 355 14.47 8.94 -22.23
C ASP A 355 13.83 10.05 -21.37
N GLU A 356 12.49 10.19 -21.39
CA GLU A 356 11.78 11.13 -20.52
C GLU A 356 11.89 10.73 -19.04
N VAL A 357 11.75 9.43 -18.74
CA VAL A 357 11.93 8.91 -17.38
C VAL A 357 13.36 9.15 -16.90
N ASP A 358 14.37 8.77 -17.69
CA ASP A 358 15.77 8.94 -17.31
C ASP A 358 16.13 10.42 -17.09
N GLY A 359 15.69 11.32 -17.99
CA GLY A 359 15.90 12.76 -17.86
C GLY A 359 15.24 13.35 -16.59
N PHE A 360 14.03 12.86 -16.23
CA PHE A 360 13.37 13.29 -15.00
C PHE A 360 14.15 12.84 -13.76
N PHE A 361 14.62 11.59 -13.71
CA PHE A 361 15.39 11.07 -12.57
C PHE A 361 16.76 11.75 -12.45
N GLU A 362 17.47 12.02 -13.55
CA GLU A 362 18.69 12.80 -13.55
C GLU A 362 18.46 14.22 -12.98
N LYS A 363 17.34 14.86 -13.35
CA LYS A 363 16.95 16.17 -12.81
C LYS A 363 16.72 16.11 -11.30
N LEU A 364 16.00 15.10 -10.79
CA LEU A 364 15.75 14.93 -9.35
C LEU A 364 17.05 14.66 -8.58
N GLU A 365 17.89 13.76 -9.06
CA GLU A 365 19.19 13.45 -8.43
C GLU A 365 20.09 14.68 -8.40
N GLY A 366 20.15 15.45 -9.51
CA GLY A 366 20.87 16.71 -9.59
C GLY A 366 20.33 17.81 -8.67
N LEU A 367 19.02 17.80 -8.39
CA LEU A 367 18.39 18.68 -7.41
C LEU A 367 18.79 18.27 -5.98
N PHE A 368 18.70 17.00 -5.64
CA PHE A 368 19.00 16.45 -4.30
C PHE A 368 20.51 16.49 -3.95
N ALA A 369 21.37 16.60 -4.95
CA ALA A 369 22.81 16.80 -4.76
C ALA A 369 23.17 18.21 -4.25
N LYS A 370 22.22 19.18 -4.26
CA LYS A 370 22.42 20.55 -3.77
C LYS A 370 22.02 20.66 -2.32
N ASP A 371 22.85 21.30 -1.51
CA ASP A 371 22.57 21.48 -0.09
C ASP A 371 21.41 22.45 0.20
N ASP A 372 21.06 23.31 -0.75
CA ASP A 372 20.10 24.42 -0.62
C ASP A 372 18.81 24.22 -1.43
N PHE A 373 18.53 23.01 -1.94
CA PHE A 373 17.27 22.76 -2.63
C PHE A 373 16.05 22.98 -1.73
N THR A 374 14.93 23.32 -2.36
CA THR A 374 13.66 23.60 -1.66
C THR A 374 12.57 22.61 -2.03
N LYS A 375 11.56 22.44 -1.15
CA LYS A 375 10.36 21.66 -1.44
C LYS A 375 9.65 22.15 -2.71
N ALA A 376 9.60 23.49 -2.92
CA ALA A 376 8.98 24.10 -4.10
C ALA A 376 9.66 23.63 -5.41
N GLN A 377 10.99 23.57 -5.45
CA GLN A 377 11.71 23.08 -6.62
C GLN A 377 11.43 21.61 -6.93
N VAL A 378 11.21 20.79 -5.91
CA VAL A 378 10.77 19.39 -6.10
C VAL A 378 9.36 19.33 -6.68
N VAL A 379 8.43 20.13 -6.14
CA VAL A 379 7.05 20.23 -6.66
C VAL A 379 7.04 20.69 -8.11
N ASP A 380 7.87 21.67 -8.48
CA ASP A 380 7.97 22.16 -9.85
C ASP A 380 8.53 21.08 -10.79
N ALA A 381 9.55 20.34 -10.37
CA ALA A 381 10.07 19.22 -11.14
C ALA A 381 9.00 18.11 -11.35
N ILE A 382 8.20 17.81 -10.32
CA ILE A 382 7.09 16.87 -10.43
C ILE A 382 6.02 17.37 -11.40
N ARG A 383 5.65 18.67 -11.37
CA ARG A 383 4.67 19.26 -12.29
C ARG A 383 5.08 19.19 -13.75
N GLU A 384 6.37 19.32 -14.05
CA GLU A 384 6.86 19.14 -15.41
C GLU A 384 6.70 17.71 -15.91
N PHE A 385 6.84 16.71 -15.03
CA PHE A 385 6.70 15.30 -15.37
C PHE A 385 5.24 14.83 -15.34
N ILE A 386 4.44 15.38 -14.39
CA ILE A 386 2.99 15.11 -14.23
C ILE A 386 2.23 16.45 -14.38
N PRO A 387 1.88 16.88 -15.61
CA PRO A 387 1.32 18.22 -15.84
C PRO A 387 0.03 18.55 -15.11
N ASN A 388 -0.76 17.54 -14.73
CA ASN A 388 -2.01 17.70 -13.96
C ASN A 388 -1.82 17.58 -12.45
N PHE A 389 -0.58 17.62 -11.94
CA PHE A 389 -0.32 17.59 -10.51
C PHE A 389 -0.62 18.97 -9.89
N GLU A 390 -1.68 19.03 -9.09
CA GLU A 390 -2.09 20.21 -8.34
C GLU A 390 -1.76 20.02 -6.86
N HIS A 391 -0.67 20.65 -6.39
CA HIS A 391 -0.27 20.62 -4.98
C HIS A 391 -0.68 21.91 -4.27
N GLU A 392 -1.49 21.76 -3.21
CA GLU A 392 -1.85 22.85 -2.30
C GLU A 392 -1.11 22.68 -0.97
N GLU A 393 -0.35 23.73 -0.58
CA GLU A 393 0.33 23.76 0.73
C GLU A 393 -0.57 24.52 1.74
N LYS A 394 -1.10 23.80 2.74
CA LYS A 394 -1.93 24.39 3.82
C LYS A 394 -1.14 24.73 5.08
N GLY A 395 0.16 24.42 5.11
CA GLY A 395 1.04 24.70 6.27
C GLY A 395 0.71 23.91 7.53
N LYS A 396 -0.21 22.95 7.47
CA LYS A 396 -0.58 22.05 8.56
C LYS A 396 -0.23 20.63 8.20
N ASN A 397 0.44 19.92 9.09
CA ASN A 397 0.78 18.51 8.92
C ASN A 397 0.14 17.63 10.00
N LEU A 398 0.04 16.33 9.70
CA LEU A 398 -0.60 15.35 10.59
C LEU A 398 0.20 15.08 11.89
N ASP A 399 1.48 15.47 11.98
CA ASP A 399 2.28 15.31 13.20
C ASP A 399 1.83 16.26 14.33
N GLN A 400 1.01 17.26 14.02
CA GLN A 400 0.42 18.21 14.98
C GLN A 400 -0.91 17.72 15.57
N LYS A 401 -1.44 16.59 15.12
CA LYS A 401 -2.71 16.00 15.58
C LYS A 401 -2.46 14.74 16.41
N MET A 402 -3.38 14.52 17.37
CA MET A 402 -3.41 13.34 18.21
C MET A 402 -3.65 12.02 17.42
#